data_417c823f65b760a20744eeb4631e4922
#
_entry.id   417c823f65b760a20744eeb4631e4922
#
_cell.length_a   1.000
_cell.length_b   1.000
_cell.length_c   1.000
_cell.angle_alpha   90.00
_cell.angle_beta   90.00
_cell.angle_gamma   90.00
#
_symmetry.space_group_name_H-M   'P 1'
#
loop_
_entity.id
_entity.type
_entity.pdbx_description
1 polymer ?
#
loop_
_entity_poly.entity_id
_entity_poly.type
_entity_poly.pdbx_seq_one_letter_code
_entity_poly.pdbx_strand_id
1 'polypeptide(L)'
;MKSSTFRFIDLFAGLGGFHMALARMGGTCVFAAEWKQQLRDLYLVNHGLYPAGDITEVDPAKVPDHEVLTAGFPCQPFSKAGDQLGFECTKQGDLFFNVEAILRAKRPRYFILENVPNLLKHDEGRTWTKIQARLGARGLGYHVDAARFSPHNFDIPQIRERVYIVGSTEPLTGFKWPVATNGETSVSSVLDDHPAEAKGLAPHCPRRPNFDHPCRLNIDQGWKAARRAAVCG
;
A
#
# COMPACT_ATOMS: atom_id res chain seq x y z
N MET A 1 10.04 23.11 -17.01
CA MET A 1 8.60 22.75 -16.95
C MET A 1 8.12 23.05 -15.53
N LYS A 2 7.12 23.91 -15.35
CA LYS A 2 6.51 24.11 -14.03
C LYS A 2 5.83 22.80 -13.65
N SER A 3 6.28 22.14 -12.59
CA SER A 3 5.60 20.98 -11.99
C SER A 3 4.19 21.42 -11.62
N SER A 4 3.18 20.86 -12.28
CA SER A 4 1.79 21.08 -11.86
C SER A 4 1.64 20.37 -10.51
N THR A 5 1.40 21.11 -9.46
CA THR A 5 1.08 20.57 -8.14
C THR A 5 -0.31 19.94 -8.22
N PHE A 6 -0.42 18.68 -7.82
CA PHE A 6 -1.68 17.95 -7.69
C PHE A 6 -1.91 17.57 -6.22
N ARG A 7 -3.16 17.36 -5.84
CA ARG A 7 -3.53 16.86 -4.50
C ARG A 7 -3.80 15.38 -4.56
N PHE A 8 -3.41 14.66 -3.53
CA PHE A 8 -3.70 13.24 -3.42
C PHE A 8 -4.12 12.85 -2.00
N ILE A 9 -4.73 11.68 -1.90
CA ILE A 9 -5.03 11.02 -0.63
C ILE A 9 -4.37 9.66 -0.56
N ASP A 10 -4.04 9.20 0.66
CA ASP A 10 -3.36 7.93 0.93
C ASP A 10 -4.17 7.09 1.93
N LEU A 11 -4.86 6.06 1.42
CA LEU A 11 -5.71 5.18 2.22
C LEU A 11 -4.96 3.90 2.58
N PHE A 12 -5.14 3.40 3.80
CA PHE A 12 -4.35 2.31 4.37
C PHE A 12 -2.86 2.67 4.37
N ALA A 13 -2.58 3.88 4.76
CA ALA A 13 -1.34 4.59 4.48
C ALA A 13 -0.08 3.93 5.05
N GLY A 14 -0.19 3.15 6.14
CA GLY A 14 0.95 2.49 6.77
C GLY A 14 2.06 3.49 7.12
N LEU A 15 3.23 3.29 6.54
CA LEU A 15 4.39 4.19 6.70
C LEU A 15 4.44 5.32 5.65
N GLY A 16 3.47 5.42 4.74
CA GLY A 16 3.41 6.45 3.73
C GLY A 16 4.24 6.17 2.47
N GLY A 17 4.27 4.92 2.02
CA GLY A 17 4.99 4.58 0.78
C GLY A 17 4.46 5.32 -0.45
N PHE A 18 3.16 5.39 -0.62
CA PHE A 18 2.54 6.19 -1.68
C PHE A 18 2.73 7.69 -1.45
N HIS A 19 2.61 8.16 -0.19
CA HIS A 19 2.89 9.55 0.15
C HIS A 19 4.29 9.97 -0.33
N MET A 20 5.32 9.21 0.04
CA MET A 20 6.69 9.51 -0.37
C MET A 20 6.85 9.56 -1.88
N ALA A 21 6.26 8.61 -2.59
CA ALA A 21 6.37 8.55 -4.04
C ALA A 21 5.71 9.74 -4.72
N LEU A 22 4.47 10.08 -4.34
CA LEU A 22 3.71 11.16 -4.96
C LEU A 22 4.22 12.55 -4.54
N ALA A 23 4.70 12.72 -3.31
CA ALA A 23 5.33 13.96 -2.87
C ALA A 23 6.61 14.28 -3.66
N ARG A 24 7.42 13.26 -3.99
CA ARG A 24 8.60 13.43 -4.88
C ARG A 24 8.23 13.87 -6.29
N MET A 25 7.00 13.60 -6.72
CA MET A 25 6.46 14.05 -8.01
C MET A 25 5.81 15.44 -7.93
N GLY A 26 5.87 16.12 -6.78
CA GLY A 26 5.26 17.44 -6.56
C GLY A 26 3.81 17.39 -6.08
N GLY A 27 3.29 16.21 -5.69
CA GLY A 27 1.97 16.08 -5.10
C GLY A 27 1.90 16.55 -3.65
N THR A 28 0.73 17.02 -3.23
CA THR A 28 0.42 17.38 -1.84
C THR A 28 -0.61 16.40 -1.28
N CYS A 29 -0.25 15.68 -0.21
CA CYS A 29 -1.19 14.82 0.50
C CYS A 29 -2.16 15.66 1.31
N VAL A 30 -3.44 15.58 1.00
CA VAL A 30 -4.49 16.36 1.69
C VAL A 30 -5.31 15.53 2.67
N PHE A 31 -5.19 14.21 2.62
CA PHE A 31 -5.86 13.28 3.53
C PHE A 31 -5.13 11.94 3.54
N ALA A 32 -5.06 11.31 4.69
CA ALA A 32 -4.61 9.92 4.84
C ALA A 32 -5.52 9.18 5.83
N ALA A 33 -5.62 7.87 5.70
CA ALA A 33 -6.31 7.01 6.65
C ALA A 33 -5.45 5.79 7.01
N GLU A 34 -5.32 5.51 8.31
CA GLU A 34 -4.60 4.35 8.84
C GLU A 34 -5.22 3.98 10.21
N TRP A 35 -5.60 2.73 10.39
CA TRP A 35 -6.31 2.31 11.61
C TRP A 35 -5.39 2.10 12.81
N LYS A 36 -4.11 1.71 12.59
CA LYS A 36 -3.14 1.46 13.66
C LYS A 36 -2.57 2.75 14.22
N GLN A 37 -2.82 3.00 15.50
CA GLN A 37 -2.36 4.21 16.19
C GLN A 37 -0.85 4.45 16.01
N GLN A 38 -0.04 3.41 16.24
CA GLN A 38 1.42 3.54 16.15
C GLN A 38 1.90 3.97 14.75
N LEU A 39 1.20 3.52 13.70
CA LEU A 39 1.52 3.91 12.33
C LEU A 39 1.08 5.36 12.05
N ARG A 40 -0.05 5.80 12.61
CA ARG A 40 -0.50 7.20 12.50
C ARG A 40 0.48 8.17 13.16
N ASP A 41 0.97 7.82 14.35
CA ASP A 41 1.94 8.63 15.08
C ASP A 41 3.25 8.76 14.29
N LEU A 42 3.72 7.64 13.72
CA LEU A 42 4.91 7.62 12.87
C LEU A 42 4.71 8.36 11.55
N TYR A 43 3.53 8.23 10.96
CA TYR A 43 3.16 8.97 9.74
C TYR A 43 3.18 10.48 9.97
N LEU A 44 2.65 10.94 11.10
CA LEU A 44 2.72 12.36 11.49
C LEU A 44 4.17 12.87 11.58
N VAL A 45 5.04 12.09 12.24
CA VAL A 45 6.46 12.45 12.37
C VAL A 45 7.15 12.54 11.01
N ASN A 46 6.87 11.60 10.11
CA ASN A 46 7.53 11.50 8.82
C ASN A 46 6.98 12.48 7.78
N HIS A 47 5.68 12.79 7.82
CA HIS A 47 5.00 13.49 6.75
C HIS A 47 4.27 14.76 7.17
N GLY A 48 4.22 15.06 8.47
CA GLY A 48 3.55 16.27 8.98
C GLY A 48 2.02 16.26 8.88
N LEU A 49 1.42 15.13 8.50
CA LEU A 49 -0.03 14.92 8.40
C LEU A 49 -0.45 13.81 9.34
N TYR A 50 -1.48 14.05 10.17
CA TYR A 50 -2.04 13.02 11.03
C TYR A 50 -3.15 12.26 10.29
N PRO A 51 -3.00 10.95 10.03
CA PRO A 51 -4.03 10.19 9.33
C PRO A 51 -5.32 10.06 10.14
N ALA A 52 -6.46 10.07 9.48
CA ALA A 52 -7.71 9.61 10.05
C ALA A 52 -7.58 8.14 10.54
N GLY A 53 -8.49 7.73 11.40
CA GLY A 53 -8.50 6.38 11.96
C GLY A 53 -8.93 5.30 10.97
N ASP A 54 -9.87 4.47 11.42
CA ASP A 54 -10.45 3.41 10.60
C ASP A 54 -11.21 3.98 9.40
N ILE A 55 -10.91 3.46 8.22
CA ILE A 55 -11.55 3.87 6.96
C ILE A 55 -13.06 3.61 6.97
N THR A 56 -13.53 2.64 7.76
CA THR A 56 -14.95 2.31 7.88
C THR A 56 -15.76 3.41 8.60
N GLU A 57 -15.09 4.27 9.34
CA GLU A 57 -15.67 5.42 10.05
C GLU A 57 -15.57 6.72 9.25
N VAL A 58 -14.87 6.69 8.10
CA VAL A 58 -14.67 7.86 7.27
C VAL A 58 -15.92 8.11 6.41
N ASP A 59 -16.53 9.29 6.57
CA ASP A 59 -17.56 9.76 5.66
C ASP A 59 -16.93 10.18 4.31
N PRO A 60 -17.24 9.47 3.21
CA PRO A 60 -16.68 9.79 1.90
C PRO A 60 -16.94 11.23 1.44
N ALA A 61 -18.05 11.84 1.87
CA ALA A 61 -18.39 13.21 1.50
C ALA A 61 -17.44 14.25 2.14
N LYS A 62 -16.89 13.93 3.32
CA LYS A 62 -15.98 14.80 4.08
C LYS A 62 -14.51 14.68 3.67
N VAL A 63 -14.16 13.67 2.87
CA VAL A 63 -12.80 13.57 2.31
C VAL A 63 -12.54 14.80 1.43
N PRO A 64 -11.38 15.48 1.54
CA PRO A 64 -11.07 16.61 0.69
C PRO A 64 -11.02 16.25 -0.80
N ASP A 65 -11.33 17.21 -1.67
CA ASP A 65 -11.18 17.01 -3.11
C ASP A 65 -9.70 16.81 -3.48
N HIS A 66 -9.46 15.89 -4.40
CA HIS A 66 -8.13 15.46 -4.80
C HIS A 66 -8.13 14.93 -6.24
N GLU A 67 -6.98 14.96 -6.88
CA GLU A 67 -6.79 14.47 -8.24
C GLU A 67 -6.39 12.99 -8.28
N VAL A 68 -5.71 12.50 -7.22
CA VAL A 68 -5.20 11.11 -7.16
C VAL A 68 -5.63 10.45 -5.85
N LEU A 69 -6.17 9.26 -5.92
CA LEU A 69 -6.42 8.40 -4.76
C LEU A 69 -5.43 7.23 -4.77
N THR A 70 -4.73 7.00 -3.66
CA THR A 70 -3.93 5.78 -3.46
C THR A 70 -4.49 4.93 -2.34
N ALA A 71 -4.42 3.58 -2.49
CA ALA A 71 -4.86 2.66 -1.46
C ALA A 71 -4.14 1.31 -1.53
N GLY A 72 -3.48 0.92 -0.45
CA GLY A 72 -2.95 -0.44 -0.24
C GLY A 72 -3.89 -1.26 0.64
N PHE A 73 -5.06 -1.61 0.13
CA PHE A 73 -6.10 -2.28 0.92
C PHE A 73 -5.79 -3.77 1.13
N PRO A 74 -6.14 -4.37 2.30
CA PRO A 74 -5.92 -5.77 2.55
C PRO A 74 -6.80 -6.66 1.66
N CYS A 75 -6.23 -7.79 1.20
CA CYS A 75 -6.97 -8.81 0.46
C CYS A 75 -7.83 -9.61 1.45
N GLN A 76 -9.02 -9.13 1.75
CA GLN A 76 -10.02 -9.93 2.43
C GLN A 76 -10.93 -10.57 1.37
N PRO A 77 -11.32 -11.86 1.52
CA PRO A 77 -12.20 -12.49 0.55
C PRO A 77 -13.54 -11.75 0.50
N PHE A 78 -13.99 -11.44 -0.70
CA PHE A 78 -15.35 -11.00 -0.94
C PHE A 78 -16.30 -12.03 -0.35
N SER A 79 -16.88 -11.77 0.82
CA SER A 79 -17.80 -12.72 1.45
C SER A 79 -19.04 -12.86 0.57
N LYS A 80 -19.56 -14.11 0.46
CA LYS A 80 -20.80 -14.39 -0.26
C LYS A 80 -22.01 -13.57 0.26
N ALA A 81 -21.90 -12.99 1.46
CA ALA A 81 -22.92 -12.14 2.07
C ALA A 81 -23.04 -10.76 1.40
N GLY A 82 -21.99 -10.25 0.74
CA GLY A 82 -22.04 -8.95 0.07
C GLY A 82 -22.86 -8.90 -1.22
N ASP A 83 -23.15 -10.05 -1.83
CA ASP A 83 -23.93 -10.12 -3.07
C ASP A 83 -25.47 -10.09 -2.84
N GLN A 84 -25.94 -10.30 -1.60
CA GLN A 84 -27.38 -10.43 -1.31
C GLN A 84 -27.98 -9.33 -0.43
N LEU A 85 -27.15 -8.58 0.26
CA LEU A 85 -27.59 -7.52 1.16
C LEU A 85 -26.90 -6.22 0.69
N GLY A 86 -27.66 -5.36 0.06
CA GLY A 86 -27.19 -4.03 -0.31
C GLY A 86 -26.45 -3.32 0.83
N PHE A 87 -26.10 -2.08 0.67
CA PHE A 87 -25.26 -1.22 1.51
C PHE A 87 -25.35 -1.36 3.06
N GLU A 88 -26.22 -2.21 3.61
CA GLU A 88 -26.49 -2.31 5.05
C GLU A 88 -25.70 -3.42 5.79
N CYS A 89 -24.92 -4.26 5.14
CA CYS A 89 -24.17 -5.31 5.84
C CYS A 89 -22.70 -4.92 6.08
N THR A 90 -22.50 -3.92 6.93
CA THR A 90 -21.21 -3.31 7.20
C THR A 90 -20.77 -3.49 8.65
N LYS A 91 -20.39 -4.72 9.04
CA LYS A 91 -19.60 -4.81 10.30
C LYS A 91 -18.27 -5.56 10.20
N GLN A 92 -17.84 -5.94 9.03
CA GLN A 92 -16.48 -6.43 8.68
C GLN A 92 -16.42 -6.70 7.16
N GLY A 93 -17.19 -5.94 6.39
CA GLY A 93 -17.27 -6.03 4.95
C GLY A 93 -15.98 -5.56 4.30
N ASP A 94 -15.76 -6.07 3.16
CA ASP A 94 -14.65 -5.86 2.27
C ASP A 94 -14.22 -4.39 2.19
N LEU A 95 -13.06 -4.08 2.71
CA LEU A 95 -12.51 -2.72 2.76
C LEU A 95 -12.35 -2.07 1.38
N PHE A 96 -12.42 -2.85 0.32
CA PHE A 96 -12.52 -2.34 -1.04
C PHE A 96 -13.78 -1.48 -1.24
N PHE A 97 -14.90 -1.79 -0.60
CA PHE A 97 -16.11 -0.98 -0.74
C PHE A 97 -15.97 0.42 -0.15
N ASN A 98 -15.13 0.59 0.88
CA ASN A 98 -14.82 1.92 1.41
C ASN A 98 -14.01 2.74 0.41
N VAL A 99 -13.05 2.11 -0.28
CA VAL A 99 -12.31 2.74 -1.39
C VAL A 99 -13.26 3.12 -2.52
N GLU A 100 -14.13 2.20 -2.94
CA GLU A 100 -15.13 2.46 -3.98
C GLU A 100 -16.08 3.60 -3.61
N ALA A 101 -16.53 3.67 -2.34
CA ALA A 101 -17.40 4.74 -1.88
C ALA A 101 -16.74 6.12 -1.98
N ILE A 102 -15.45 6.23 -1.64
CA ILE A 102 -14.68 7.47 -1.80
C ILE A 102 -14.47 7.80 -3.28
N LEU A 103 -14.11 6.81 -4.11
CA LEU A 103 -14.00 7.00 -5.57
C LEU A 103 -15.31 7.49 -6.18
N ARG A 104 -16.45 6.97 -5.72
CA ARG A 104 -17.78 7.37 -6.16
C ARG A 104 -18.13 8.80 -5.74
N ALA A 105 -17.83 9.14 -4.49
CA ALA A 105 -18.17 10.46 -3.93
C ALA A 105 -17.26 11.58 -4.48
N LYS A 106 -15.98 11.31 -4.67
CA LYS A 106 -14.97 12.33 -5.00
C LYS A 106 -14.54 12.35 -6.44
N ARG A 107 -14.70 11.25 -7.16
CA ARG A 107 -14.39 11.18 -8.60
C ARG A 107 -13.00 11.71 -8.94
N PRO A 108 -11.91 11.30 -8.21
CA PRO A 108 -10.56 11.73 -8.56
C PRO A 108 -10.24 11.36 -10.01
N ARG A 109 -9.40 12.15 -10.66
CA ARG A 109 -9.01 11.89 -12.05
C ARG A 109 -8.27 10.57 -12.20
N TYR A 110 -7.46 10.21 -11.18
CA TYR A 110 -6.67 8.99 -11.17
C TYR A 110 -6.79 8.26 -9.85
N PHE A 111 -6.61 6.95 -9.90
CA PHE A 111 -6.34 6.17 -8.70
C PHE A 111 -5.22 5.14 -8.93
N ILE A 112 -4.54 4.78 -7.86
CA ILE A 112 -3.55 3.70 -7.81
C ILE A 112 -3.91 2.82 -6.61
N LEU A 113 -4.28 1.56 -6.87
CA LEU A 113 -4.55 0.59 -5.83
C LEU A 113 -3.44 -0.46 -5.81
N GLU A 114 -3.08 -0.93 -4.62
CA GLU A 114 -2.09 -2.00 -4.42
C GLU A 114 -2.72 -3.17 -3.68
N ASN A 115 -2.33 -4.38 -4.07
CA ASN A 115 -2.74 -5.59 -3.39
C ASN A 115 -1.73 -6.74 -3.63
N VAL A 116 -1.95 -7.86 -2.95
CA VAL A 116 -1.16 -9.08 -3.18
C VAL A 116 -1.54 -9.75 -4.52
N PRO A 117 -0.62 -10.47 -5.19
CA PRO A 117 -0.89 -11.12 -6.48
C PRO A 117 -2.05 -12.11 -6.46
N ASN A 118 -2.35 -12.67 -5.28
CA ASN A 118 -3.47 -13.58 -5.11
C ASN A 118 -4.83 -12.95 -5.46
N LEU A 119 -4.95 -11.62 -5.40
CA LEU A 119 -6.18 -10.91 -5.79
C LEU A 119 -6.64 -11.28 -7.21
N LEU A 120 -5.70 -11.45 -8.14
CA LEU A 120 -6.00 -11.78 -9.53
C LEU A 120 -6.46 -13.24 -9.72
N LYS A 121 -6.08 -14.14 -8.81
CA LYS A 121 -6.37 -15.58 -8.89
C LYS A 121 -7.44 -16.03 -7.90
N HIS A 122 -7.74 -15.20 -6.90
CA HIS A 122 -8.70 -15.53 -5.85
C HIS A 122 -10.07 -15.85 -6.45
N ASP A 123 -10.67 -16.93 -5.95
CA ASP A 123 -11.98 -17.41 -6.40
C ASP A 123 -12.02 -17.59 -7.94
N GLU A 124 -11.02 -18.29 -8.50
CA GLU A 124 -10.86 -18.53 -9.95
C GLU A 124 -10.89 -17.25 -10.80
N GLY A 125 -10.38 -16.13 -10.23
CA GLY A 125 -10.38 -14.83 -10.89
C GLY A 125 -11.70 -14.05 -10.77
N ARG A 126 -12.74 -14.63 -10.16
CA ARG A 126 -14.04 -13.94 -9.98
C ARG A 126 -13.91 -12.66 -9.16
N THR A 127 -13.05 -12.66 -8.14
CA THR A 127 -12.79 -11.48 -7.33
C THR A 127 -12.26 -10.31 -8.17
N TRP A 128 -11.27 -10.55 -9.00
CA TRP A 128 -10.73 -9.54 -9.89
C TRP A 128 -11.77 -9.05 -10.90
N THR A 129 -12.50 -9.96 -11.52
CA THR A 129 -13.58 -9.64 -12.46
C THR A 129 -14.63 -8.73 -11.82
N LYS A 130 -15.02 -8.98 -10.56
CA LYS A 130 -15.97 -8.14 -9.82
C LYS A 130 -15.38 -6.73 -9.55
N ILE A 131 -14.14 -6.64 -9.08
CA ILE A 131 -13.46 -5.35 -8.85
C ILE A 131 -13.39 -4.56 -10.15
N GLN A 132 -12.95 -5.18 -11.23
CA GLN A 132 -12.82 -4.56 -12.54
C GLN A 132 -14.17 -4.06 -13.08
N ALA A 133 -15.23 -4.85 -12.91
CA ALA A 133 -16.58 -4.42 -13.31
C ALA A 133 -17.09 -3.21 -12.50
N ARG A 134 -16.81 -3.17 -11.19
CA ARG A 134 -17.24 -2.07 -10.31
C ARG A 134 -16.47 -0.78 -10.57
N LEU A 135 -15.17 -0.86 -10.79
CA LEU A 135 -14.34 0.31 -11.10
C LEU A 135 -14.52 0.79 -12.54
N GLY A 136 -14.70 -0.15 -13.47
CA GLY A 136 -14.75 0.10 -14.91
C GLY A 136 -16.08 0.64 -15.43
N ALA A 137 -16.28 0.51 -16.73
CA ALA A 137 -17.40 1.11 -17.49
C ALA A 137 -18.79 0.69 -16.99
N ARG A 138 -18.93 -0.50 -16.40
CA ARG A 138 -20.19 -1.00 -15.86
C ARG A 138 -20.50 -0.47 -14.45
N GLY A 139 -19.54 0.16 -13.77
CA GLY A 139 -19.66 0.67 -12.40
C GLY A 139 -19.32 2.16 -12.32
N LEU A 140 -18.09 2.47 -11.90
CA LEU A 140 -17.66 3.86 -11.73
C LEU A 140 -17.21 4.54 -13.04
N GLY A 141 -17.07 3.83 -14.13
CA GLY A 141 -16.71 4.40 -15.44
C GLY A 141 -15.24 4.78 -15.60
N TYR A 142 -14.34 4.21 -14.80
CA TYR A 142 -12.90 4.39 -15.00
C TYR A 142 -12.37 3.47 -16.10
N HIS A 143 -11.35 3.94 -16.81
CA HIS A 143 -10.48 3.09 -17.60
C HIS A 143 -9.47 2.46 -16.67
N VAL A 144 -9.48 1.13 -16.55
CA VAL A 144 -8.72 0.38 -15.53
C VAL A 144 -7.74 -0.57 -16.20
N ASP A 145 -6.51 -0.56 -15.73
CA ASP A 145 -5.47 -1.52 -16.10
C ASP A 145 -4.73 -2.04 -14.86
N ALA A 146 -4.11 -3.22 -14.96
CA ALA A 146 -3.42 -3.83 -13.83
C ALA A 146 -2.15 -4.56 -14.27
N ALA A 147 -1.08 -4.42 -13.49
CA ALA A 147 0.17 -5.11 -13.71
C ALA A 147 0.78 -5.60 -12.39
N ARG A 148 1.66 -6.61 -12.48
CA ARG A 148 2.40 -7.14 -11.33
C ARG A 148 3.83 -6.67 -11.39
N PHE A 149 4.34 -6.23 -10.23
CA PHE A 149 5.72 -5.82 -10.06
C PHE A 149 6.26 -6.34 -8.74
N SER A 150 7.58 -6.42 -8.69
CA SER A 150 8.31 -6.65 -7.46
C SER A 150 9.52 -5.71 -7.42
N PRO A 151 9.93 -5.21 -6.25
CA PRO A 151 11.07 -4.30 -6.13
C PRO A 151 12.34 -4.79 -6.82
N HIS A 152 12.61 -6.10 -6.82
CA HIS A 152 13.79 -6.66 -7.49
C HIS A 152 13.81 -6.43 -9.00
N ASN A 153 12.64 -6.21 -9.63
CA ASN A 153 12.58 -5.84 -11.04
C ASN A 153 13.11 -4.42 -11.31
N PHE A 154 13.35 -3.63 -10.25
CA PHE A 154 13.78 -2.23 -10.29
C PHE A 154 15.02 -2.01 -9.43
N ASP A 155 15.94 -2.97 -9.43
CA ASP A 155 17.24 -2.91 -8.76
C ASP A 155 17.18 -2.71 -7.23
N ILE A 156 16.07 -3.12 -6.61
CA ILE A 156 15.92 -3.15 -5.15
C ILE A 156 15.99 -4.61 -4.68
N PRO A 157 16.90 -4.98 -3.76
CA PRO A 157 17.13 -6.38 -3.36
C PRO A 157 16.03 -6.90 -2.43
N GLN A 158 14.77 -6.85 -2.89
CA GLN A 158 13.61 -7.37 -2.19
C GLN A 158 12.68 -8.10 -3.15
N ILE A 159 12.39 -9.35 -2.90
CA ILE A 159 11.35 -10.11 -3.60
C ILE A 159 10.03 -9.90 -2.88
N ARG A 160 9.17 -9.05 -3.45
CA ARG A 160 7.85 -8.71 -2.90
C ARG A 160 6.87 -8.41 -4.02
N GLU A 161 6.33 -9.45 -4.63
CA GLU A 161 5.35 -9.26 -5.70
C GLU A 161 4.09 -8.56 -5.21
N ARG A 162 3.64 -7.58 -5.98
CA ARG A 162 2.38 -6.85 -5.78
C ARG A 162 1.69 -6.63 -7.10
N VAL A 163 0.37 -6.61 -7.05
CA VAL A 163 -0.44 -6.11 -8.16
C VAL A 163 -0.74 -4.63 -7.93
N TYR A 164 -0.52 -3.84 -8.95
CA TYR A 164 -0.91 -2.45 -9.00
C TYR A 164 -2.06 -2.33 -10.00
N ILE A 165 -3.11 -1.61 -9.59
CA ILE A 165 -4.28 -1.35 -10.40
C ILE A 165 -4.35 0.16 -10.56
N VAL A 166 -4.32 0.63 -11.78
CA VAL A 166 -4.47 2.04 -12.11
C VAL A 166 -5.83 2.30 -12.75
N GLY A 167 -6.40 3.45 -12.46
CA GLY A 167 -7.61 3.90 -13.11
C GLY A 167 -7.55 5.37 -13.47
N SER A 168 -8.19 5.72 -14.56
CA SER A 168 -8.33 7.09 -15.06
C SER A 168 -9.75 7.34 -15.52
N THR A 169 -10.26 8.56 -15.30
CA THR A 169 -11.54 9.01 -15.88
C THR A 169 -11.46 9.19 -17.39
N GLU A 170 -10.24 9.40 -17.92
CA GLU A 170 -9.94 9.48 -19.33
C GLU A 170 -9.30 8.19 -19.85
N PRO A 171 -9.38 7.89 -21.15
CA PRO A 171 -8.69 6.74 -21.72
C PRO A 171 -7.20 6.72 -21.35
N LEU A 172 -6.68 5.55 -20.99
CA LEU A 172 -5.26 5.34 -20.67
C LEU A 172 -4.36 5.38 -21.92
N THR A 173 -4.75 6.15 -22.93
CA THR A 173 -3.99 6.30 -24.19
C THR A 173 -2.62 6.90 -23.89
N GLY A 174 -1.57 6.19 -24.26
CA GLY A 174 -0.19 6.60 -23.98
C GLY A 174 0.34 6.26 -22.60
N PHE A 175 -0.49 5.75 -21.68
CA PHE A 175 0.01 5.17 -20.43
C PHE A 175 0.83 3.91 -20.74
N LYS A 176 1.97 3.79 -20.09
CA LYS A 176 2.82 2.60 -20.17
C LYS A 176 3.28 2.23 -18.77
N TRP A 177 3.17 0.95 -18.46
CA TRP A 177 3.78 0.41 -17.26
C TRP A 177 5.30 0.57 -17.30
N PRO A 178 5.96 0.78 -16.16
CA PRO A 178 7.41 0.83 -16.11
C PRO A 178 8.00 -0.51 -16.59
N VAL A 179 9.08 -0.43 -17.32
CA VAL A 179 9.83 -1.61 -17.80
C VAL A 179 10.82 -2.02 -16.72
N ALA A 180 10.89 -3.32 -16.43
CA ALA A 180 11.86 -3.88 -15.50
C ALA A 180 13.28 -3.59 -15.97
N THR A 181 14.16 -3.16 -15.07
CA THR A 181 15.58 -2.92 -15.35
C THR A 181 16.38 -4.22 -15.39
N ASN A 182 15.91 -5.26 -14.65
CA ASN A 182 16.53 -6.59 -14.54
C ASN A 182 18.04 -6.55 -14.21
N GLY A 183 18.46 -5.53 -13.46
CA GLY A 183 19.82 -5.44 -12.95
C GLY A 183 20.07 -6.51 -11.87
N GLU A 184 21.33 -6.90 -11.71
CA GLU A 184 21.72 -7.75 -10.59
C GLU A 184 21.60 -6.94 -9.30
N THR A 185 20.79 -7.45 -8.35
CA THR A 185 20.61 -6.82 -7.04
C THR A 185 21.19 -7.72 -5.96
N SER A 186 21.98 -7.13 -5.08
CA SER A 186 22.51 -7.79 -3.90
C SER A 186 22.09 -7.07 -2.64
N VAL A 187 21.74 -7.83 -1.59
CA VAL A 187 21.45 -7.24 -0.27
C VAL A 187 22.65 -6.43 0.23
N SER A 188 23.87 -6.82 -0.13
CA SER A 188 25.07 -6.06 0.22
C SER A 188 25.09 -4.63 -0.32
N SER A 189 24.38 -4.34 -1.41
CA SER A 189 24.32 -2.99 -1.98
C SER A 189 23.51 -1.98 -1.14
N VAL A 190 22.73 -2.48 -0.18
CA VAL A 190 21.87 -1.67 0.72
C VAL A 190 22.23 -1.86 2.19
N LEU A 191 23.24 -2.67 2.48
CA LEU A 191 23.78 -2.83 3.83
C LEU A 191 24.91 -1.82 4.05
N ASP A 192 24.88 -1.17 5.19
CA ASP A 192 25.96 -0.32 5.64
C ASP A 192 27.14 -1.19 6.07
N ASP A 193 28.32 -1.01 5.48
CA ASP A 193 29.52 -1.76 5.81
C ASP A 193 30.06 -1.43 7.23
N HIS A 194 29.59 -0.31 7.81
CA HIS A 194 30.01 0.15 9.13
C HIS A 194 28.83 0.47 10.05
N PRO A 195 28.17 -0.52 10.68
CA PRO A 195 27.09 -0.28 11.64
C PRO A 195 27.59 0.28 12.98
N ALA A 196 28.68 1.06 12.99
CA ALA A 196 29.28 1.59 14.22
C ALA A 196 28.36 2.51 15.02
N GLU A 197 27.39 3.15 14.37
CA GLU A 197 26.41 4.02 15.03
C GLU A 197 25.19 3.27 15.61
N ALA A 198 25.02 1.99 15.29
CA ALA A 198 23.95 1.17 15.90
C ALA A 198 24.16 0.88 17.39
N LYS A 199 25.29 1.26 17.97
CA LYS A 199 25.59 1.06 19.40
C LYS A 199 24.76 1.96 20.35
N GLY A 200 24.06 2.96 19.82
CA GLY A 200 23.24 3.88 20.63
C GLY A 200 21.77 3.54 20.73
N LEU A 201 21.26 2.64 19.89
CA LEU A 201 19.89 2.21 19.95
C LEU A 201 19.77 0.93 20.80
N ALA A 202 19.85 1.10 22.13
CA ALA A 202 19.29 0.09 23.01
C ALA A 202 17.81 -0.10 22.62
N PRO A 203 17.37 -1.30 22.22
CA PRO A 203 15.99 -1.50 21.90
C PRO A 203 15.17 -1.26 23.17
N HIS A 204 14.44 -0.16 23.23
CA HIS A 204 13.30 -0.05 24.11
C HIS A 204 12.26 -1.04 23.59
N CYS A 205 12.48 -2.31 23.93
CA CYS A 205 11.44 -3.32 23.81
C CYS A 205 10.51 -3.10 25.03
N PRO A 206 9.31 -2.50 24.85
CA PRO A 206 8.36 -2.44 25.94
C PRO A 206 8.04 -3.89 26.31
N ARG A 207 8.31 -4.27 27.55
CA ARG A 207 7.95 -5.58 28.10
C ARG A 207 6.45 -5.80 27.86
N ARG A 208 6.10 -6.71 26.97
CA ARG A 208 4.73 -7.20 26.90
C ARG A 208 4.48 -8.02 28.16
N PRO A 209 3.46 -7.69 28.96
CA PRO A 209 3.08 -8.55 30.08
C PRO A 209 2.57 -9.86 29.46
N ASN A 210 3.19 -10.98 29.75
CA ASN A 210 2.88 -12.37 29.39
C ASN A 210 3.77 -13.09 28.37
N PHE A 211 5.04 -12.70 28.22
CA PHE A 211 6.03 -13.57 27.58
C PHE A 211 7.27 -13.68 28.47
N ASP A 212 7.40 -14.85 29.11
CA ASP A 212 8.53 -15.22 29.99
C ASP A 212 9.83 -15.55 29.25
N HIS A 213 10.09 -14.96 28.08
CA HIS A 213 11.39 -15.07 27.42
C HIS A 213 12.04 -13.70 27.29
N PRO A 214 13.25 -13.53 27.87
CA PRO A 214 14.03 -12.31 27.63
C PRO A 214 14.35 -12.24 26.14
N CYS A 215 13.92 -11.14 25.49
CA CYS A 215 14.27 -10.83 24.11
C CYS A 215 15.78 -10.53 24.02
N ARG A 216 16.60 -11.57 24.11
CA ARG A 216 18.01 -11.51 23.69
C ARG A 216 18.03 -11.74 22.20
N LEU A 217 17.86 -10.67 21.44
CA LEU A 217 18.35 -10.64 20.06
C LEU A 217 19.88 -10.75 20.14
N ASN A 218 20.37 -11.99 20.06
CA ASN A 218 21.78 -12.24 19.85
C ASN A 218 22.05 -11.93 18.36
N ILE A 219 22.34 -10.65 18.10
CA ILE A 219 22.61 -10.12 16.76
C ILE A 219 23.71 -10.94 16.07
N ASP A 220 24.67 -11.48 16.83
CA ASP A 220 25.75 -12.34 16.30
C ASP A 220 25.27 -13.68 15.74
N GLN A 221 24.18 -14.25 16.24
CA GLN A 221 23.67 -15.52 15.71
C GLN A 221 22.79 -15.35 14.47
N GLY A 222 22.05 -14.26 14.38
CA GLY A 222 21.24 -13.93 13.20
C GLY A 222 22.13 -13.69 11.95
N TRP A 223 23.26 -13.02 12.13
CA TRP A 223 24.21 -12.77 11.05
C TRP A 223 24.92 -14.03 10.56
N LYS A 224 25.25 -14.97 11.47
CA LYS A 224 25.87 -16.25 11.08
C LYS A 224 24.92 -17.17 10.34
N ALA A 225 23.62 -17.13 10.66
CA ALA A 225 22.58 -17.88 9.95
C ALA A 225 22.32 -17.32 8.54
N ALA A 226 22.28 -15.99 8.39
CA ALA A 226 22.11 -15.34 7.09
C ALA A 226 23.29 -15.59 6.16
N ARG A 227 24.54 -15.59 6.67
CA ARG A 227 25.73 -15.93 5.87
C ARG A 227 25.76 -17.40 5.43
N ARG A 228 25.24 -18.33 6.23
CA ARG A 228 25.18 -19.75 5.83
C ARG A 228 24.12 -20.03 4.77
N ALA A 229 23.01 -19.29 4.76
CA ALA A 229 21.99 -19.41 3.74
C ALA A 229 22.40 -18.82 2.37
N ALA A 230 23.30 -17.85 2.36
CA ALA A 230 23.82 -17.22 1.14
C ALA A 230 24.96 -18.00 0.45
N VAL A 231 25.50 -19.04 1.10
CA VAL A 231 26.64 -19.85 0.57
C VAL A 231 26.20 -21.24 0.07
N CYS A 232 24.93 -21.61 0.30
CA CYS A 232 24.39 -22.92 -0.13
C CYS A 232 23.18 -22.73 -1.08
N GLY A 233 23.33 -21.92 -2.13
CA GLY A 233 22.32 -21.78 -3.19
C GLY A 233 22.95 -21.29 -4.46
#